data_9e0daf1aab13edee2579c9de76e5d34d
#
_entry.id   9e0daf1aab13edee2579c9de76e5d34d
#
_cell.length_a   1.000
_cell.length_b   1.000
_cell.length_c   1.000
_cell.angle_alpha   90.00
_cell.angle_beta   90.00
_cell.angle_gamma   90.00
#
_symmetry.space_group_name_H-M   'P 1'
#
loop_
_entity.id
_entity.type
_entity.pdbx_description
1 polymer ?
#
loop_
_entity_poly.entity_id
_entity_poly.type
_entity_poly.pdbx_seq_one_letter_code
_entity_poly.pdbx_strand_id
1 'polypeptide(L)'
;MENKVDIKKINEKIEKESAFIDLLRSEMNKVIVGQKNMVDKLLIGLLGKGHILLEGVPGLAKTLAINTLSKAISGSFSRIQFTPDLLPADVVGTQLYNVKQSKFSVKKGPVFANFVLADEINRAPAKVQSALLEAMQEKQVTIGEETFRLEEPFLVMATQNPIDQEGTYPLPEAQVDRFMLKTVITYPQMDDEKLIMRANLENTAVIVKPVVTLKKIMTAQKVVREVYMDEKIESYILDIIFATRYPEKYNLSDLKPLISFGASPRGSINLALAAKCYAFINRRGFVIPDDVRAVVFDVLQHRIGISYEAEAENMSSVDIITKIVNEIAVP
;
A
#
# COMPACT_ATOMS: atom_id res chain seq x y z
N MET A 1 11.94 -17.76 -32.62
CA MET A 1 13.13 -17.01 -32.19
C MET A 1 12.84 -16.48 -30.80
N GLU A 2 13.30 -17.17 -29.77
CA GLU A 2 13.21 -16.68 -28.38
C GLU A 2 14.04 -15.40 -28.29
N ASN A 3 13.35 -14.27 -28.04
CA ASN A 3 14.01 -13.04 -27.65
C ASN A 3 14.72 -13.32 -26.32
N LYS A 4 16.00 -13.69 -26.36
CA LYS A 4 16.81 -13.75 -25.13
C LYS A 4 16.75 -12.40 -24.45
N VAL A 5 16.04 -12.36 -23.34
CA VAL A 5 15.94 -11.16 -22.51
C VAL A 5 17.36 -10.79 -22.07
N ASP A 6 17.82 -9.61 -22.47
CA ASP A 6 19.15 -9.11 -22.07
C ASP A 6 19.07 -8.57 -20.63
N ILE A 7 19.15 -9.49 -19.66
CA ILE A 7 19.08 -9.19 -18.23
C ILE A 7 20.12 -8.14 -17.83
N LYS A 8 21.30 -8.12 -18.48
CA LYS A 8 22.35 -7.16 -18.17
C LYS A 8 21.91 -5.74 -18.50
N LYS A 9 21.33 -5.51 -19.69
CA LYS A 9 20.78 -4.19 -20.08
C LYS A 9 19.63 -3.76 -19.19
N ILE A 10 18.74 -4.70 -18.81
CA ILE A 10 17.67 -4.39 -17.87
C ILE A 10 18.24 -3.96 -16.54
N ASN A 11 19.24 -4.69 -16.01
CA ASN A 11 19.85 -4.37 -14.74
C ASN A 11 20.53 -2.98 -14.74
N GLU A 12 21.32 -2.66 -15.77
CA GLU A 12 21.94 -1.35 -15.92
C GLU A 12 20.91 -0.22 -15.99
N LYS A 13 19.79 -0.45 -16.72
CA LYS A 13 18.67 0.50 -16.78
C LYS A 13 18.03 0.71 -15.41
N ILE A 14 17.70 -0.40 -14.71
CA ILE A 14 17.08 -0.35 -13.39
C ILE A 14 17.97 0.34 -12.38
N GLU A 15 19.26 0.02 -12.35
CA GLU A 15 20.24 0.63 -11.46
C GLU A 15 20.29 2.16 -11.62
N LYS A 16 20.28 2.65 -12.86
CA LYS A 16 20.24 4.08 -13.18
C LYS A 16 18.90 4.72 -12.80
N GLU A 17 17.80 4.07 -13.17
CA GLU A 17 16.46 4.63 -12.98
C GLU A 17 16.00 4.59 -11.52
N SER A 18 16.54 3.68 -10.69
CA SER A 18 16.21 3.55 -9.26
C SER A 18 17.12 4.37 -8.33
N ALA A 19 18.18 5.00 -8.84
CA ALA A 19 19.16 5.73 -8.03
C ALA A 19 18.52 6.82 -7.12
N PHE A 20 17.39 7.40 -7.53
CA PHE A 20 16.68 8.38 -6.74
C PHE A 20 16.05 7.81 -5.44
N ILE A 21 15.87 6.48 -5.35
CA ILE A 21 15.30 5.82 -4.17
C ILE A 21 16.15 6.07 -2.93
N ASP A 22 17.48 6.01 -3.07
CA ASP A 22 18.39 6.24 -1.96
C ASP A 22 18.29 7.69 -1.44
N LEU A 23 18.16 8.66 -2.38
CA LEU A 23 17.94 10.06 -2.04
C LEU A 23 16.60 10.25 -1.31
N LEU A 24 15.54 9.58 -1.79
CA LEU A 24 14.21 9.67 -1.21
C LEU A 24 14.17 9.04 0.18
N ARG A 25 14.76 7.85 0.35
CA ARG A 25 14.91 7.22 1.68
C ARG A 25 15.72 8.09 2.63
N SER A 26 16.83 8.67 2.17
CA SER A 26 17.65 9.56 2.99
C SER A 26 16.88 10.78 3.45
N GLU A 27 16.07 11.39 2.57
CA GLU A 27 15.25 12.55 2.92
C GLU A 27 14.13 12.18 3.90
N MET A 28 13.48 11.04 3.70
CA MET A 28 12.45 10.54 4.62
C MET A 28 13.02 10.18 5.99
N ASN A 29 14.20 9.57 6.05
CA ASN A 29 14.85 9.15 7.29
C ASN A 29 15.30 10.32 8.18
N LYS A 30 15.34 11.56 7.66
CA LYS A 30 15.57 12.76 8.49
C LYS A 30 14.42 13.00 9.46
N VAL A 31 13.22 12.55 9.11
CA VAL A 31 11.98 12.82 9.85
C VAL A 31 11.40 11.54 10.46
N ILE A 32 11.51 10.42 9.71
CA ILE A 32 10.93 9.13 10.11
C ILE A 32 12.04 8.25 10.68
N VAL A 33 12.01 8.08 12.01
CA VAL A 33 12.98 7.26 12.74
C VAL A 33 12.36 5.88 13.04
N GLY A 34 13.11 4.81 12.86
CA GLY A 34 12.73 3.44 13.27
C GLY A 34 11.67 2.75 12.41
N GLN A 35 11.12 3.43 11.37
CA GLN A 35 10.01 2.91 10.55
C GLN A 35 10.43 2.60 9.10
N LYS A 36 11.62 2.00 8.91
CA LYS A 36 12.15 1.68 7.56
C LYS A 36 11.18 0.82 6.74
N ASN A 37 10.57 -0.17 7.39
CA ASN A 37 9.60 -1.06 6.73
C ASN A 37 8.41 -0.26 6.17
N MET A 38 7.83 0.65 6.95
CA MET A 38 6.73 1.51 6.50
C MET A 38 7.14 2.38 5.30
N VAL A 39 8.35 2.95 5.31
CA VAL A 39 8.87 3.75 4.19
C VAL A 39 8.99 2.89 2.93
N ASP A 40 9.55 1.70 3.02
CA ASP A 40 9.68 0.78 1.89
C ASP A 40 8.31 0.35 1.34
N LYS A 41 7.32 0.07 2.19
CA LYS A 41 5.96 -0.26 1.75
C LYS A 41 5.28 0.93 1.05
N LEU A 42 5.49 2.18 1.54
CA LEU A 42 5.03 3.39 0.84
C LEU A 42 5.65 3.51 -0.56
N LEU A 43 6.93 3.23 -0.69
CA LEU A 43 7.62 3.24 -1.99
C LEU A 43 7.09 2.13 -2.91
N ILE A 44 6.87 0.92 -2.40
CA ILE A 44 6.29 -0.19 -3.18
C ILE A 44 4.89 0.17 -3.67
N GLY A 45 4.02 0.69 -2.79
CA GLY A 45 2.68 1.12 -3.19
C GLY A 45 2.70 2.23 -4.24
N LEU A 46 3.56 3.23 -4.07
CA LEU A 46 3.72 4.32 -5.03
C LEU A 46 4.21 3.82 -6.40
N LEU A 47 5.26 2.99 -6.43
CA LEU A 47 5.84 2.45 -7.66
C LEU A 47 4.94 1.43 -8.34
N GLY A 48 4.21 0.63 -7.56
CA GLY A 48 3.24 -0.35 -8.04
C GLY A 48 1.91 0.26 -8.50
N LYS A 49 1.71 1.58 -8.33
CA LYS A 49 0.40 2.25 -8.53
C LYS A 49 -0.71 1.63 -7.68
N GLY A 50 -0.35 1.08 -6.52
CA GLY A 50 -1.25 0.48 -5.55
C GLY A 50 -1.52 1.41 -4.37
N HIS A 51 -2.49 1.05 -3.54
CA HIS A 51 -2.86 1.76 -2.32
C HIS A 51 -2.51 0.90 -1.11
N ILE A 52 -2.35 1.53 0.04
CA ILE A 52 -1.82 0.88 1.24
C ILE A 52 -2.80 1.06 2.40
N LEU A 53 -3.05 -0.03 3.11
CA LEU A 53 -3.76 -0.02 4.38
C LEU A 53 -2.75 -0.22 5.51
N LEU A 54 -2.64 0.76 6.40
CA LEU A 54 -1.81 0.66 7.59
C LEU A 54 -2.67 0.36 8.82
N GLU A 55 -2.34 -0.70 9.51
CA GLU A 55 -2.93 -1.05 10.78
C GLU A 55 -1.94 -0.78 11.90
N GLY A 56 -2.37 -0.12 12.94
CA GLY A 56 -1.51 0.17 14.11
C GLY A 56 -2.09 1.25 15.00
N VAL A 57 -1.61 1.28 16.23
CA VAL A 57 -2.04 2.24 17.25
C VAL A 57 -1.75 3.69 16.84
N PRO A 58 -2.44 4.68 17.42
CA PRO A 58 -2.13 6.08 17.23
C PRO A 58 -0.69 6.42 17.64
N GLY A 59 -0.13 7.49 17.08
CA GLY A 59 1.20 8.00 17.49
C GLY A 59 2.40 7.39 16.76
N LEU A 60 2.20 6.43 15.84
CA LEU A 60 3.28 5.75 15.11
C LEU A 60 3.72 6.46 13.80
N ALA A 61 3.67 7.78 13.77
CA ALA A 61 4.15 8.63 12.67
C ALA A 61 3.50 8.36 11.28
N LYS A 62 2.33 7.71 11.21
CA LYS A 62 1.63 7.39 9.94
C LYS A 62 1.39 8.62 9.09
N THR A 63 0.77 9.66 9.66
CA THR A 63 0.52 10.95 8.99
C THR A 63 1.81 11.62 8.56
N LEU A 64 2.83 11.56 9.42
CA LEU A 64 4.13 12.17 9.17
C LEU A 64 4.82 11.51 7.95
N ALA A 65 4.72 10.19 7.81
CA ALA A 65 5.36 9.44 6.73
C ALA A 65 4.84 9.84 5.35
N ILE A 66 3.52 9.84 5.13
CA ILE A 66 2.96 10.19 3.81
C ILE A 66 3.12 11.69 3.49
N ASN A 67 3.01 12.57 4.50
CA ASN A 67 3.27 14.00 4.32
C ASN A 67 4.74 14.26 3.96
N THR A 68 5.67 13.58 4.62
CA THR A 68 7.11 13.65 4.30
C THR A 68 7.38 13.15 2.88
N LEU A 69 6.79 12.02 2.49
CA LEU A 69 6.89 11.48 1.13
C LEU A 69 6.38 12.49 0.09
N SER A 70 5.21 13.10 0.32
CA SER A 70 4.63 14.08 -0.60
C SER A 70 5.54 15.31 -0.79
N LYS A 71 6.14 15.80 0.29
CA LYS A 71 7.09 16.93 0.25
C LYS A 71 8.37 16.56 -0.50
N ALA A 72 8.91 15.36 -0.25
CA ALA A 72 10.13 14.89 -0.90
C ALA A 72 9.96 14.68 -2.43
N ILE A 73 8.71 14.54 -2.92
CA ILE A 73 8.35 14.36 -4.33
C ILE A 73 7.73 15.61 -4.95
N SER A 74 7.52 16.70 -4.19
CA SER A 74 6.77 17.89 -4.63
C SER A 74 5.34 17.59 -5.08
N GLY A 75 4.69 16.61 -4.46
CA GLY A 75 3.29 16.26 -4.74
C GLY A 75 2.32 16.96 -3.80
N SER A 76 1.07 17.11 -4.26
CA SER A 76 -0.01 17.59 -3.40
C SER A 76 -0.38 16.56 -2.35
N PHE A 77 -0.66 17.00 -1.13
CA PHE A 77 -1.06 16.16 -0.01
C PHE A 77 -2.41 16.58 0.55
N SER A 78 -3.24 15.63 0.88
CA SER A 78 -4.50 15.85 1.59
C SER A 78 -4.69 14.81 2.70
N ARG A 79 -5.25 15.24 3.82
CA ARG A 79 -5.68 14.36 4.92
C ARG A 79 -7.20 14.41 5.04
N ILE A 80 -7.80 13.24 5.10
CA ILE A 80 -9.23 13.05 5.35
C ILE A 80 -9.35 12.29 6.67
N GLN A 81 -9.85 12.94 7.71
CA GLN A 81 -10.17 12.26 8.97
C GLN A 81 -11.55 11.64 8.83
N PHE A 82 -11.63 10.33 8.91
CA PHE A 82 -12.91 9.61 8.83
C PHE A 82 -13.64 9.66 10.16
N THR A 83 -14.89 10.10 10.13
CA THR A 83 -15.78 10.25 11.29
C THR A 83 -17.17 9.71 10.96
N PRO A 84 -18.00 9.36 11.97
CA PRO A 84 -19.33 8.81 11.72
C PRO A 84 -20.30 9.75 10.98
N ASP A 85 -20.07 11.05 11.03
CA ASP A 85 -20.89 12.10 10.40
C ASP A 85 -20.40 12.50 9.00
N LEU A 86 -19.25 11.96 8.54
CA LEU A 86 -18.70 12.25 7.22
C LEU A 86 -19.64 11.80 6.10
N LEU A 87 -19.77 12.62 5.07
CA LEU A 87 -20.55 12.31 3.86
C LEU A 87 -19.61 12.01 2.67
N PRO A 88 -20.08 11.21 1.69
CA PRO A 88 -19.32 10.99 0.45
C PRO A 88 -18.87 12.29 -0.24
N ALA A 89 -19.72 13.33 -0.23
CA ALA A 89 -19.41 14.64 -0.80
C ALA A 89 -18.22 15.34 -0.12
N ASP A 90 -17.96 15.06 1.16
CA ASP A 90 -16.80 15.63 1.88
C ASP A 90 -15.49 15.01 1.40
N VAL A 91 -15.53 13.81 0.85
CA VAL A 91 -14.36 13.11 0.28
C VAL A 91 -14.14 13.47 -1.19
N VAL A 92 -15.20 13.36 -2.01
CA VAL A 92 -15.10 13.49 -3.46
C VAL A 92 -15.40 14.88 -3.97
N GLY A 93 -16.15 15.69 -3.21
CA GLY A 93 -16.59 17.02 -3.61
C GLY A 93 -18.06 17.06 -3.98
N THR A 94 -18.55 18.25 -4.30
CA THR A 94 -19.97 18.52 -4.54
C THR A 94 -20.17 19.61 -5.57
N GLN A 95 -21.38 19.70 -6.13
CA GLN A 95 -21.83 20.84 -6.89
C GLN A 95 -22.40 21.92 -5.96
N LEU A 96 -21.99 23.16 -6.20
CA LEU A 96 -22.49 24.35 -5.51
C LEU A 96 -23.27 25.21 -6.50
N TYR A 97 -24.49 25.55 -6.16
CA TYR A 97 -25.28 26.50 -6.95
C TYR A 97 -24.87 27.92 -6.60
N ASN A 98 -24.34 28.64 -7.57
CA ASN A 98 -24.04 30.06 -7.44
C ASN A 98 -25.25 30.90 -7.82
N VAL A 99 -25.96 31.43 -6.82
CA VAL A 99 -27.18 32.22 -7.02
C VAL A 99 -26.96 33.47 -7.89
N LYS A 100 -25.78 34.14 -7.73
CA LYS A 100 -25.47 35.36 -8.49
C LYS A 100 -25.24 35.10 -9.98
N GLN A 101 -24.74 33.93 -10.34
CA GLN A 101 -24.44 33.56 -11.73
C GLN A 101 -25.47 32.59 -12.32
N SER A 102 -26.45 32.14 -11.51
CA SER A 102 -27.44 31.12 -11.87
C SER A 102 -26.80 29.88 -12.52
N LYS A 103 -25.64 29.46 -12.01
CA LYS A 103 -24.86 28.33 -12.52
C LYS A 103 -24.38 27.44 -11.40
N PHE A 104 -24.26 26.14 -11.71
CA PHE A 104 -23.56 25.20 -10.85
C PHE A 104 -22.05 25.33 -11.04
N SER A 105 -21.30 25.23 -9.97
CA SER A 105 -19.85 25.11 -9.96
C SER A 105 -19.44 23.88 -9.17
N VAL A 106 -18.41 23.19 -9.63
CA VAL A 106 -17.89 22.01 -8.93
C VAL A 106 -16.85 22.45 -7.92
N LYS A 107 -17.06 22.04 -6.66
CA LYS A 107 -16.04 22.12 -5.60
C LYS A 107 -15.44 20.73 -5.43
N LYS A 108 -14.20 20.55 -5.92
CA LYS A 108 -13.44 19.31 -5.76
C LYS A 108 -13.15 19.01 -4.29
N GLY A 109 -13.29 17.76 -3.90
CA GLY A 109 -12.99 17.29 -2.54
C GLY A 109 -11.50 16.99 -2.33
N PRO A 110 -11.12 16.60 -1.11
CA PRO A 110 -9.73 16.32 -0.74
C PRO A 110 -9.11 15.11 -1.46
N VAL A 111 -9.91 14.25 -2.08
CA VAL A 111 -9.40 13.11 -2.88
C VAL A 111 -8.60 13.56 -4.10
N PHE A 112 -8.75 14.81 -4.55
CA PHE A 112 -8.03 15.39 -5.69
C PHE A 112 -6.62 15.85 -5.30
N ALA A 113 -5.86 14.96 -4.67
CA ALA A 113 -4.44 15.17 -4.36
C ALA A 113 -3.63 13.96 -4.82
N ASN A 114 -2.32 14.12 -5.04
CA ASN A 114 -1.43 13.02 -5.40
C ASN A 114 -1.28 12.01 -4.26
N PHE A 115 -1.23 12.50 -3.02
CA PHE A 115 -1.05 11.72 -1.81
C PHE A 115 -2.22 12.01 -0.86
N VAL A 116 -3.01 10.99 -0.58
CA VAL A 116 -4.18 11.09 0.30
C VAL A 116 -3.98 10.19 1.51
N LEU A 117 -4.08 10.78 2.70
CA LEU A 117 -4.22 10.04 3.94
C LEU A 117 -5.71 9.93 4.28
N ALA A 118 -6.24 8.72 4.24
CA ALA A 118 -7.55 8.38 4.77
C ALA A 118 -7.39 7.86 6.21
N ASP A 119 -7.46 8.78 7.17
CA ASP A 119 -7.15 8.47 8.57
C ASP A 119 -8.37 7.88 9.27
N GLU A 120 -8.20 6.72 9.93
CA GLU A 120 -9.24 5.96 10.62
C GLU A 120 -10.43 5.60 9.71
N ILE A 121 -10.15 5.01 8.53
CA ILE A 121 -11.16 4.72 7.50
C ILE A 121 -12.35 3.91 8.01
N ASN A 122 -12.14 3.07 9.03
CA ASN A 122 -13.18 2.26 9.67
C ASN A 122 -14.13 3.05 10.59
N ARG A 123 -13.92 4.35 10.82
CA ARG A 123 -14.82 5.20 11.62
C ARG A 123 -15.97 5.82 10.83
N ALA A 124 -15.91 5.83 9.51
CA ALA A 124 -16.99 6.38 8.68
C ALA A 124 -17.91 5.29 8.14
N PRO A 125 -19.18 5.65 7.85
CA PRO A 125 -20.14 4.71 7.27
C PRO A 125 -19.69 4.11 5.94
N ALA A 126 -20.19 2.91 5.61
CA ALA A 126 -19.83 2.16 4.41
C ALA A 126 -19.96 2.95 3.09
N LYS A 127 -20.91 3.89 3.01
CA LYS A 127 -21.09 4.75 1.82
C LYS A 127 -19.90 5.66 1.58
N VAL A 128 -19.29 6.20 2.63
CA VAL A 128 -18.11 7.07 2.55
C VAL A 128 -16.87 6.28 2.19
N GLN A 129 -16.70 5.11 2.85
CA GLN A 129 -15.64 4.17 2.51
C GLN A 129 -15.70 3.77 1.03
N SER A 130 -16.90 3.42 0.53
CA SER A 130 -17.12 3.04 -0.86
C SER A 130 -16.76 4.14 -1.84
N ALA A 131 -17.06 5.42 -1.54
CA ALA A 131 -16.72 6.55 -2.41
C ALA A 131 -15.20 6.70 -2.56
N LEU A 132 -14.43 6.57 -1.48
CA LEU A 132 -12.97 6.58 -1.56
C LEU A 132 -12.44 5.38 -2.34
N LEU A 133 -12.93 4.18 -2.06
CA LEU A 133 -12.49 2.93 -2.69
C LEU A 133 -12.82 2.89 -4.19
N GLU A 134 -13.91 3.52 -4.62
CA GLU A 134 -14.24 3.72 -6.02
C GLU A 134 -13.24 4.67 -6.69
N ALA A 135 -12.97 5.82 -6.08
CA ALA A 135 -11.97 6.77 -6.58
C ALA A 135 -10.57 6.14 -6.71
N MET A 136 -10.18 5.26 -5.75
CA MET A 136 -8.94 4.51 -5.81
C MET A 136 -8.87 3.55 -7.00
N GLN A 137 -9.95 2.86 -7.30
CA GLN A 137 -10.01 1.85 -8.35
C GLN A 137 -10.13 2.49 -9.74
N GLU A 138 -11.08 3.42 -9.90
CA GLU A 138 -11.41 4.02 -11.20
C GLU A 138 -10.47 5.18 -11.56
N LYS A 139 -9.71 5.72 -10.59
CA LYS A 139 -8.84 6.89 -10.74
C LYS A 139 -9.56 8.11 -11.33
N GLN A 140 -10.84 8.18 -11.08
CA GLN A 140 -11.73 9.26 -11.47
C GLN A 140 -12.88 9.38 -10.47
N VAL A 141 -13.53 10.52 -10.48
CA VAL A 141 -14.68 10.84 -9.62
C VAL A 141 -15.73 11.54 -10.46
N THR A 142 -16.98 11.13 -10.32
CA THR A 142 -18.12 11.81 -10.94
C THR A 142 -18.80 12.71 -9.91
N ILE A 143 -18.92 14.00 -10.24
CA ILE A 143 -19.59 15.02 -9.40
C ILE A 143 -20.69 15.65 -10.22
N GLY A 144 -21.93 15.36 -9.87
CA GLY A 144 -23.09 15.71 -10.69
C GLY A 144 -23.07 14.95 -12.02
N GLU A 145 -22.98 15.67 -13.12
CA GLU A 145 -22.95 15.11 -14.49
C GLU A 145 -21.52 15.01 -15.07
N GLU A 146 -20.51 15.54 -14.36
CA GLU A 146 -19.14 15.62 -14.87
C GLU A 146 -18.23 14.60 -14.19
N THR A 147 -17.37 13.94 -15.00
CA THR A 147 -16.35 13.00 -14.52
C THR A 147 -14.96 13.64 -14.60
N PHE A 148 -14.29 13.65 -13.47
CA PHE A 148 -12.96 14.23 -13.30
C PHE A 148 -11.93 13.13 -13.04
N ARG A 149 -10.86 13.08 -13.82
CA ARG A 149 -9.72 12.20 -13.57
C ARG A 149 -8.88 12.70 -12.40
N LEU A 150 -8.39 11.78 -11.59
CA LEU A 150 -7.41 12.08 -10.55
C LEU A 150 -6.02 12.21 -11.15
N GLU A 151 -5.21 13.11 -10.61
CA GLU A 151 -3.85 13.35 -11.08
C GLU A 151 -2.91 12.21 -10.68
N GLU A 152 -2.11 11.73 -11.65
CA GLU A 152 -1.08 10.72 -11.36
C GLU A 152 0.28 11.38 -10.99
N PRO A 153 1.07 10.76 -10.12
CA PRO A 153 0.80 9.55 -9.36
C PRO A 153 -0.27 9.80 -8.28
N PHE A 154 -1.12 8.82 -8.05
CA PHE A 154 -2.18 8.85 -7.04
C PHE A 154 -1.97 7.71 -6.05
N LEU A 155 -1.71 8.05 -4.79
CA LEU A 155 -1.49 7.10 -3.70
C LEU A 155 -2.42 7.43 -2.53
N VAL A 156 -3.25 6.48 -2.16
CA VAL A 156 -4.00 6.51 -0.91
C VAL A 156 -3.31 5.63 0.12
N MET A 157 -3.04 6.21 1.28
CA MET A 157 -2.69 5.51 2.50
C MET A 157 -3.87 5.59 3.45
N ALA A 158 -4.56 4.48 3.64
CA ALA A 158 -5.63 4.39 4.64
C ALA A 158 -5.07 3.86 5.96
N THR A 159 -5.61 4.34 7.08
CA THR A 159 -5.24 3.81 8.40
C THR A 159 -6.44 3.18 9.09
N GLN A 160 -6.17 2.13 9.87
CA GLN A 160 -7.11 1.52 10.80
C GLN A 160 -6.47 1.45 12.18
N ASN A 161 -7.27 1.69 13.21
CA ASN A 161 -6.88 1.44 14.58
C ASN A 161 -7.50 0.08 15.02
N PRO A 162 -6.70 -0.93 15.34
CA PRO A 162 -7.22 -2.24 15.73
C PRO A 162 -7.85 -2.26 17.13
N ILE A 163 -7.58 -1.24 17.95
CA ILE A 163 -8.06 -1.18 19.35
C ILE A 163 -9.47 -0.61 19.45
N ASP A 164 -9.84 0.29 18.54
CA ASP A 164 -11.16 0.93 18.57
C ASP A 164 -12.23 -0.05 18.09
N GLN A 165 -13.04 -0.58 19.02
CA GLN A 165 -14.18 -1.45 18.72
C GLN A 165 -15.51 -0.72 18.68
N GLU A 166 -15.67 0.35 19.49
CA GLU A 166 -16.90 1.13 19.54
C GLU A 166 -16.96 2.18 18.42
N GLY A 167 -18.12 2.26 17.74
CA GLY A 167 -18.36 3.25 16.68
C GLY A 167 -17.56 3.00 15.40
N THR A 168 -17.12 1.76 15.15
CA THR A 168 -16.40 1.40 13.93
C THR A 168 -17.28 0.61 12.96
N TYR A 169 -17.01 0.81 11.67
CA TYR A 169 -17.61 0.09 10.55
C TYR A 169 -16.49 -0.68 9.85
N PRO A 170 -16.33 -1.98 10.14
CA PRO A 170 -15.26 -2.77 9.52
C PRO A 170 -15.40 -2.76 8.00
N LEU A 171 -14.25 -2.66 7.31
CA LEU A 171 -14.23 -2.79 5.86
C LEU A 171 -14.54 -4.24 5.48
N PRO A 172 -15.54 -4.47 4.61
CA PRO A 172 -15.76 -5.80 4.04
C PRO A 172 -14.51 -6.32 3.32
N GLU A 173 -14.29 -7.62 3.35
CA GLU A 173 -13.11 -8.28 2.75
C GLU A 173 -12.90 -7.92 1.28
N ALA A 174 -13.98 -7.87 0.48
CA ALA A 174 -13.94 -7.44 -0.91
C ALA A 174 -13.46 -5.98 -1.10
N GLN A 175 -13.59 -5.16 -0.08
CA GLN A 175 -13.10 -3.78 -0.07
C GLN A 175 -11.64 -3.71 0.36
N VAL A 176 -11.24 -4.50 1.34
CA VAL A 176 -9.85 -4.58 1.79
C VAL A 176 -8.95 -5.17 0.70
N ASP A 177 -9.45 -6.10 -0.12
CA ASP A 177 -8.72 -6.68 -1.28
C ASP A 177 -8.33 -5.65 -2.35
N ARG A 178 -8.91 -4.43 -2.32
CA ARG A 178 -8.52 -3.32 -3.23
C ARG A 178 -7.20 -2.66 -2.85
N PHE A 179 -6.77 -2.77 -1.60
CA PHE A 179 -5.45 -2.32 -1.18
C PHE A 179 -4.38 -3.30 -1.68
N MET A 180 -3.32 -2.77 -2.26
CA MET A 180 -2.18 -3.58 -2.72
C MET A 180 -1.46 -4.25 -1.54
N LEU A 181 -1.24 -3.47 -0.48
CA LEU A 181 -0.55 -3.89 0.74
C LEU A 181 -1.41 -3.56 1.96
N LYS A 182 -1.41 -4.47 2.93
CA LYS A 182 -1.80 -4.20 4.31
C LYS A 182 -0.55 -4.39 5.17
N THR A 183 -0.16 -3.36 5.93
CA THR A 183 1.04 -3.39 6.76
C THR A 183 0.67 -3.09 8.21
N VAL A 184 1.11 -3.94 9.11
CA VAL A 184 0.97 -3.71 10.55
C VAL A 184 2.18 -2.91 11.02
N ILE A 185 1.90 -1.78 11.67
CA ILE A 185 2.92 -0.89 12.23
C ILE A 185 3.03 -1.16 13.74
N THR A 186 4.22 -1.52 14.16
CA THR A 186 4.56 -1.77 15.57
C THR A 186 5.31 -0.59 16.18
N TYR A 187 5.43 -0.59 17.50
CA TYR A 187 6.22 0.40 18.21
C TYR A 187 7.70 0.38 17.76
N PRO A 188 8.36 1.55 17.76
CA PRO A 188 9.79 1.62 17.48
C PRO A 188 10.59 0.88 18.56
N GLN A 189 11.83 0.52 18.24
CA GLN A 189 12.75 -0.03 19.23
C GLN A 189 13.19 1.07 20.20
N MET A 190 13.67 0.69 21.41
CA MET A 190 14.06 1.64 22.45
C MET A 190 15.07 2.70 21.96
N ASP A 191 16.04 2.31 21.14
CA ASP A 191 17.05 3.23 20.62
C ASP A 191 16.45 4.22 19.62
N ASP A 192 15.52 3.78 18.77
CA ASP A 192 14.78 4.66 17.86
C ASP A 192 13.88 5.62 18.63
N GLU A 193 13.18 5.17 19.66
CA GLU A 193 12.32 6.01 20.50
C GLU A 193 13.14 7.07 21.24
N LYS A 194 14.34 6.75 21.68
CA LYS A 194 15.28 7.71 22.27
C LYS A 194 15.69 8.80 21.28
N LEU A 195 15.89 8.45 20.01
CA LEU A 195 16.16 9.44 18.95
C LEU A 195 14.95 10.33 18.67
N ILE A 196 13.76 9.73 18.60
CA ILE A 196 12.49 10.47 18.44
C ILE A 196 12.29 11.47 19.58
N MET A 197 12.48 11.02 20.82
CA MET A 197 12.37 11.87 22.01
C MET A 197 13.34 13.08 21.95
N ARG A 198 14.61 12.81 21.64
CA ARG A 198 15.62 13.87 21.53
C ARG A 198 15.30 14.89 20.44
N ALA A 199 14.94 14.42 19.25
CA ALA A 199 14.58 15.28 18.12
C ALA A 199 13.38 16.19 18.44
N ASN A 200 12.41 15.69 19.20
CA ASN A 200 11.24 16.50 19.62
C ASN A 200 11.59 17.50 20.74
N LEU A 201 12.46 17.14 21.68
CA LEU A 201 12.89 18.05 22.77
C LEU A 201 13.77 19.21 22.23
N GLU A 202 14.58 18.95 21.22
CA GLU A 202 15.44 19.97 20.60
C GLU A 202 14.66 20.96 19.72
N ASN A 203 13.37 20.68 19.44
CA ASN A 203 12.46 21.50 18.63
C ASN A 203 13.05 21.97 17.29
N THR A 204 13.97 21.19 16.73
CA THR A 204 14.60 21.46 15.44
C THR A 204 13.66 21.06 14.32
N ALA A 205 13.04 22.04 13.66
CA ALA A 205 12.21 21.80 12.50
C ALA A 205 13.06 21.23 11.36
N VAL A 206 12.92 19.93 11.07
CA VAL A 206 13.58 19.30 9.93
C VAL A 206 12.86 19.70 8.65
N ILE A 207 13.56 20.44 7.79
CA ILE A 207 13.03 20.86 6.48
C ILE A 207 13.25 19.71 5.48
N VAL A 208 12.16 19.09 5.03
CA VAL A 208 12.17 18.10 3.95
C VAL A 208 12.30 18.84 2.61
N LYS A 209 13.32 18.47 1.84
CA LYS A 209 13.55 19.05 0.51
C LYS A 209 12.98 18.14 -0.58
N PRO A 210 12.39 18.70 -1.65
CA PRO A 210 12.01 17.92 -2.80
C PRO A 210 13.27 17.39 -3.52
N VAL A 211 13.38 16.07 -3.62
CA VAL A 211 14.53 15.38 -4.24
C VAL A 211 14.14 14.64 -5.51
N VAL A 212 12.82 14.47 -5.75
CA VAL A 212 12.30 13.75 -6.91
C VAL A 212 11.05 14.47 -7.44
N THR A 213 10.86 14.47 -8.75
CA THR A 213 9.67 15.04 -9.38
C THR A 213 8.59 13.98 -9.60
N LEU A 214 7.30 14.38 -9.65
CA LEU A 214 6.18 13.51 -10.01
C LEU A 214 6.43 12.79 -11.35
N LYS A 215 6.99 13.49 -12.36
CA LYS A 215 7.34 12.93 -13.66
C LYS A 215 8.35 11.78 -13.54
N LYS A 216 9.35 11.90 -12.66
CA LYS A 216 10.35 10.83 -12.44
C LYS A 216 9.68 9.61 -11.81
N ILE A 217 8.77 9.79 -10.85
CA ILE A 217 7.98 8.71 -10.26
C ILE A 217 7.15 7.99 -11.35
N MET A 218 6.44 8.74 -12.20
CA MET A 218 5.66 8.14 -13.30
C MET A 218 6.53 7.37 -14.31
N THR A 219 7.75 7.83 -14.54
CA THR A 219 8.72 7.09 -15.35
C THR A 219 9.14 5.80 -14.65
N ALA A 220 9.49 5.87 -13.36
CA ALA A 220 9.87 4.72 -12.56
C ALA A 220 8.74 3.66 -12.50
N GLN A 221 7.48 4.07 -12.37
CA GLN A 221 6.32 3.17 -12.45
C GLN A 221 6.23 2.36 -13.75
N LYS A 222 6.68 2.93 -14.88
CA LYS A 222 6.76 2.20 -16.15
C LYS A 222 7.95 1.25 -16.14
N VAL A 223 9.09 1.72 -15.68
CA VAL A 223 10.36 0.96 -15.66
C VAL A 223 10.29 -0.25 -14.70
N VAL A 224 9.60 -0.13 -13.56
CA VAL A 224 9.35 -1.26 -12.65
C VAL A 224 8.71 -2.46 -13.37
N ARG A 225 7.83 -2.22 -14.34
CA ARG A 225 7.18 -3.32 -15.10
C ARG A 225 8.16 -4.07 -15.98
N GLU A 226 9.29 -3.46 -16.34
CA GLU A 226 10.36 -4.07 -17.13
C GLU A 226 11.33 -4.93 -16.29
N VAL A 227 11.24 -4.89 -14.94
CA VAL A 227 12.00 -5.80 -14.07
C VAL A 227 11.69 -7.22 -14.48
N TYR A 228 12.74 -7.98 -14.78
CA TYR A 228 12.60 -9.36 -15.24
C TYR A 228 12.07 -10.27 -14.12
N MET A 229 11.16 -11.16 -14.48
CA MET A 229 10.66 -12.21 -13.60
C MET A 229 10.76 -13.53 -14.37
N ASP A 230 11.49 -14.49 -13.84
CA ASP A 230 11.64 -15.83 -14.42
C ASP A 230 10.36 -16.64 -14.21
N GLU A 231 10.03 -17.55 -15.14
CA GLU A 231 8.86 -18.43 -15.03
C GLU A 231 8.84 -19.26 -13.74
N LYS A 232 10.02 -19.61 -13.21
CA LYS A 232 10.13 -20.29 -11.92
C LYS A 232 9.64 -19.44 -10.76
N ILE A 233 9.92 -18.12 -10.80
CA ILE A 233 9.41 -17.17 -9.78
C ILE A 233 7.91 -16.98 -9.96
N GLU A 234 7.41 -16.92 -11.19
CA GLU A 234 5.97 -16.87 -11.46
C GLU A 234 5.26 -18.11 -10.91
N SER A 235 5.82 -19.30 -11.16
CA SER A 235 5.31 -20.56 -10.61
C SER A 235 5.34 -20.55 -9.07
N TYR A 236 6.44 -20.11 -8.46
CA TYR A 236 6.57 -19.99 -7.00
C TYR A 236 5.48 -19.08 -6.39
N ILE A 237 5.22 -17.93 -7.01
CA ILE A 237 4.14 -17.03 -6.60
C ILE A 237 2.78 -17.73 -6.72
N LEU A 238 2.53 -18.43 -7.83
CA LEU A 238 1.28 -19.16 -8.05
C LEU A 238 1.11 -20.30 -7.05
N ASP A 239 2.16 -21.06 -6.74
CA ASP A 239 2.12 -22.12 -5.75
C ASP A 239 1.75 -21.60 -4.37
N ILE A 240 2.32 -20.47 -3.92
CA ILE A 240 1.94 -19.80 -2.69
C ILE A 240 0.44 -19.44 -2.71
N ILE A 241 -0.05 -18.83 -3.79
CA ILE A 241 -1.46 -18.43 -3.91
C ILE A 241 -2.39 -19.65 -3.94
N PHE A 242 -2.05 -20.68 -4.71
CA PHE A 242 -2.86 -21.89 -4.81
C PHE A 242 -2.87 -22.70 -3.51
N ALA A 243 -1.79 -22.70 -2.76
CA ALA A 243 -1.74 -23.29 -1.42
C ALA A 243 -2.74 -22.64 -0.45
N THR A 244 -3.06 -21.34 -0.61
CA THR A 244 -4.12 -20.69 0.18
C THR A 244 -5.53 -21.19 -0.17
N ARG A 245 -5.75 -21.74 -1.39
CA ARG A 245 -7.05 -22.20 -1.90
C ARG A 245 -7.23 -23.71 -1.79
N TYR A 246 -6.13 -24.44 -1.99
CA TYR A 246 -6.08 -25.90 -2.07
C TYR A 246 -4.89 -26.43 -1.28
N PRO A 247 -4.83 -26.18 0.05
CA PRO A 247 -3.67 -26.53 0.86
C PRO A 247 -3.37 -28.04 0.82
N GLU A 248 -4.40 -28.89 0.63
CA GLU A 248 -4.25 -30.34 0.51
C GLU A 248 -3.38 -30.79 -0.69
N LYS A 249 -3.21 -29.94 -1.72
CA LYS A 249 -2.36 -30.22 -2.87
C LYS A 249 -0.88 -29.92 -2.63
N TYR A 250 -0.59 -29.24 -1.51
CA TYR A 250 0.75 -28.76 -1.15
C TYR A 250 1.24 -29.31 0.20
N ASN A 251 0.78 -30.52 0.58
CA ASN A 251 1.10 -31.16 1.87
C ASN A 251 0.70 -30.35 3.11
N LEU A 252 -0.27 -29.47 2.98
CA LEU A 252 -0.77 -28.57 4.03
C LEU A 252 -2.23 -28.87 4.40
N SER A 253 -2.60 -30.17 4.42
CA SER A 253 -3.98 -30.60 4.68
C SER A 253 -4.52 -30.12 6.04
N ASP A 254 -3.65 -29.89 7.01
CA ASP A 254 -3.94 -29.33 8.31
C ASP A 254 -4.44 -27.89 8.25
N LEU A 255 -4.11 -27.12 7.20
CA LEU A 255 -4.60 -25.76 7.01
C LEU A 255 -6.01 -25.70 6.41
N LYS A 256 -6.52 -26.79 5.82
CA LYS A 256 -7.80 -26.78 5.14
C LYS A 256 -8.99 -26.37 6.03
N PRO A 257 -9.14 -26.88 7.27
CA PRO A 257 -10.20 -26.45 8.17
C PRO A 257 -10.01 -25.02 8.70
N LEU A 258 -8.77 -24.49 8.65
CA LEU A 258 -8.43 -23.18 9.20
C LEU A 258 -8.63 -22.02 8.22
N ILE A 259 -8.80 -22.30 6.92
CA ILE A 259 -8.98 -21.29 5.86
C ILE A 259 -10.44 -21.28 5.40
N SER A 260 -11.15 -20.17 5.59
CA SER A 260 -12.52 -19.98 5.09
C SER A 260 -12.53 -19.64 3.59
N PHE A 261 -11.59 -18.83 3.13
CA PHE A 261 -11.34 -18.55 1.70
C PHE A 261 -9.87 -18.18 1.46
N GLY A 262 -9.35 -18.56 0.30
CA GLY A 262 -7.99 -18.24 -0.14
C GLY A 262 -7.91 -16.96 -0.96
N ALA A 263 -6.69 -16.50 -1.25
CA ALA A 263 -6.42 -15.27 -1.97
C ALA A 263 -7.02 -15.26 -3.39
N SER A 264 -7.59 -14.13 -3.79
CA SER A 264 -8.13 -13.88 -5.14
C SER A 264 -7.00 -13.74 -6.19
N PRO A 265 -7.31 -13.70 -7.51
CA PRO A 265 -6.30 -13.39 -8.53
C PRO A 265 -5.61 -12.03 -8.33
N ARG A 266 -6.21 -11.09 -7.59
CA ARG A 266 -5.53 -9.86 -7.17
C ARG A 266 -4.32 -10.15 -6.28
N GLY A 267 -4.36 -11.24 -5.49
CA GLY A 267 -3.23 -11.68 -4.69
C GLY A 267 -2.01 -12.00 -5.55
N SER A 268 -2.14 -12.82 -6.61
CA SER A 268 -1.03 -13.14 -7.51
C SER A 268 -0.51 -11.92 -8.26
N ILE A 269 -1.40 -11.08 -8.80
CA ILE A 269 -1.03 -9.85 -9.52
C ILE A 269 -0.26 -8.90 -8.60
N ASN A 270 -0.77 -8.66 -7.39
CA ASN A 270 -0.14 -7.74 -6.44
C ASN A 270 1.16 -8.30 -5.87
N LEU A 271 1.25 -9.61 -5.65
CA LEU A 271 2.48 -10.24 -5.15
C LEU A 271 3.60 -10.15 -6.19
N ALA A 272 3.30 -10.45 -7.46
CA ALA A 272 4.24 -10.29 -8.55
C ALA A 272 4.69 -8.83 -8.72
N LEU A 273 3.75 -7.88 -8.68
CA LEU A 273 4.08 -6.45 -8.84
C LEU A 273 4.85 -5.91 -7.63
N ALA A 274 4.48 -6.30 -6.40
CA ALA A 274 5.19 -5.89 -5.20
C ALA A 274 6.62 -6.45 -5.17
N ALA A 275 6.84 -7.70 -5.60
CA ALA A 275 8.17 -8.29 -5.73
C ALA A 275 9.03 -7.54 -6.76
N LYS A 276 8.46 -7.16 -7.92
CA LYS A 276 9.16 -6.30 -8.91
C LYS A 276 9.50 -4.92 -8.33
N CYS A 277 8.59 -4.30 -7.58
CA CYS A 277 8.87 -3.03 -6.91
C CYS A 277 9.97 -3.20 -5.86
N TYR A 278 9.95 -4.30 -5.10
CA TYR A 278 10.98 -4.56 -4.09
C TYR A 278 12.36 -4.79 -4.71
N ALA A 279 12.46 -5.54 -5.83
CA ALA A 279 13.68 -5.67 -6.60
C ALA A 279 14.18 -4.30 -7.11
N PHE A 280 13.27 -3.45 -7.64
CA PHE A 280 13.60 -2.11 -8.12
C PHE A 280 14.13 -1.20 -7.03
N ILE A 281 13.51 -1.16 -5.84
CA ILE A 281 14.00 -0.32 -4.72
C ILE A 281 15.34 -0.81 -4.15
N ASN A 282 15.69 -2.08 -4.41
CA ASN A 282 16.99 -2.67 -4.13
C ASN A 282 17.95 -2.63 -5.35
N ARG A 283 17.61 -1.81 -6.37
CA ARG A 283 18.44 -1.53 -7.55
C ARG A 283 18.79 -2.77 -8.38
N ARG A 284 17.89 -3.75 -8.42
CA ARG A 284 18.06 -5.00 -9.15
C ARG A 284 17.05 -5.12 -10.29
N GLY A 285 17.54 -5.53 -11.47
CA GLY A 285 16.75 -5.65 -12.68
C GLY A 285 15.98 -6.98 -12.83
N PHE A 286 16.01 -7.85 -11.83
CA PHE A 286 15.34 -9.14 -11.82
C PHE A 286 14.84 -9.48 -10.42
N VAL A 287 13.77 -10.27 -10.35
CA VAL A 287 13.16 -10.74 -9.10
C VAL A 287 13.85 -12.02 -8.64
N ILE A 288 14.07 -12.13 -7.34
CA ILE A 288 14.53 -13.37 -6.66
C ILE A 288 13.48 -13.83 -5.64
N PRO A 289 13.50 -15.09 -5.18
CA PRO A 289 12.55 -15.60 -4.19
C PRO A 289 12.45 -14.75 -2.92
N ASP A 290 13.56 -14.18 -2.46
CA ASP A 290 13.59 -13.33 -1.28
C ASP A 290 12.76 -12.06 -1.44
N ASP A 291 12.62 -11.52 -2.67
CA ASP A 291 11.76 -10.38 -2.94
C ASP A 291 10.28 -10.73 -2.72
N VAL A 292 9.89 -11.94 -3.12
CA VAL A 292 8.53 -12.45 -2.90
C VAL A 292 8.28 -12.61 -1.40
N ARG A 293 9.23 -13.22 -0.68
CA ARG A 293 9.15 -13.42 0.78
C ARG A 293 9.10 -12.10 1.56
N ALA A 294 9.81 -11.07 1.09
CA ALA A 294 9.83 -9.76 1.74
C ALA A 294 8.49 -9.01 1.71
N VAL A 295 7.60 -9.38 0.77
CA VAL A 295 6.32 -8.67 0.58
C VAL A 295 5.09 -9.57 0.74
N VAL A 296 5.25 -10.89 0.83
CA VAL A 296 4.15 -11.86 0.83
C VAL A 296 3.15 -11.61 1.96
N PHE A 297 3.62 -11.30 3.16
CA PHE A 297 2.75 -11.03 4.31
C PHE A 297 1.89 -9.79 4.09
N ASP A 298 2.49 -8.68 3.66
CA ASP A 298 1.77 -7.43 3.41
C ASP A 298 0.77 -7.56 2.25
N VAL A 299 1.05 -8.45 1.28
CA VAL A 299 0.14 -8.67 0.16
C VAL A 299 -0.98 -9.63 0.53
N LEU A 300 -0.76 -10.68 1.33
CA LEU A 300 -1.70 -11.78 1.51
C LEU A 300 -2.48 -11.76 2.83
N GLN A 301 -1.98 -11.15 3.90
CA GLN A 301 -2.62 -11.23 5.22
C GLN A 301 -4.07 -10.74 5.26
N HIS A 302 -4.46 -9.87 4.34
CA HIS A 302 -5.82 -9.33 4.21
C HIS A 302 -6.61 -9.99 3.07
N ARG A 303 -6.10 -11.07 2.50
CA ARG A 303 -6.69 -11.81 1.36
C ARG A 303 -6.98 -13.26 1.69
N ILE A 304 -6.66 -13.66 2.90
CA ILE A 304 -6.94 -15.00 3.41
C ILE A 304 -7.91 -14.85 4.57
N GLY A 305 -9.09 -15.42 4.42
CA GLY A 305 -10.06 -15.52 5.51
C GLY A 305 -9.74 -16.70 6.41
N ILE A 306 -9.74 -16.45 7.70
CA ILE A 306 -9.60 -17.52 8.71
C ILE A 306 -10.99 -18.05 9.10
N SER A 307 -11.05 -19.31 9.50
CA SER A 307 -12.29 -19.94 10.01
C SER A 307 -12.44 -19.69 11.51
N TYR A 308 -13.63 -19.95 12.05
CA TYR A 308 -13.84 -19.97 13.50
C TYR A 308 -12.96 -20.98 14.23
N GLU A 309 -12.60 -22.08 13.58
CA GLU A 309 -11.69 -23.08 14.11
C GLU A 309 -10.27 -22.49 14.28
N ALA A 310 -9.80 -21.74 13.29
CA ALA A 310 -8.52 -21.01 13.40
C ALA A 310 -8.54 -19.97 14.52
N GLU A 311 -9.64 -19.21 14.66
CA GLU A 311 -9.80 -18.25 15.76
C GLU A 311 -9.76 -18.94 17.14
N ALA A 312 -10.43 -20.08 17.28
CA ALA A 312 -10.42 -20.88 18.51
C ALA A 312 -9.03 -21.41 18.87
N GLU A 313 -8.20 -21.69 17.86
CA GLU A 313 -6.80 -22.10 18.02
C GLU A 313 -5.83 -20.91 18.14
N ASN A 314 -6.31 -19.65 18.13
CA ASN A 314 -5.51 -18.42 18.10
C ASN A 314 -4.56 -18.36 16.89
N MET A 315 -4.93 -18.97 15.77
CA MET A 315 -4.20 -18.93 14.51
C MET A 315 -4.59 -17.68 13.72
N SER A 316 -3.60 -16.91 13.34
CA SER A 316 -3.79 -15.73 12.46
C SER A 316 -3.55 -16.05 10.99
N SER A 317 -3.98 -15.16 10.09
CA SER A 317 -3.63 -15.26 8.66
C SER A 317 -2.11 -15.23 8.43
N VAL A 318 -1.35 -14.56 9.30
CA VAL A 318 0.13 -14.51 9.24
C VAL A 318 0.73 -15.88 9.56
N ASP A 319 0.17 -16.61 10.53
CA ASP A 319 0.63 -17.97 10.87
C ASP A 319 0.37 -18.94 9.70
N ILE A 320 -0.80 -18.83 9.07
CA ILE A 320 -1.14 -19.61 7.87
C ILE A 320 -0.16 -19.32 6.74
N ILE A 321 0.09 -18.04 6.43
CA ILE A 321 1.05 -17.64 5.39
C ILE A 321 2.45 -18.15 5.73
N THR A 322 2.85 -18.09 6.99
CA THR A 322 4.15 -18.59 7.44
C THR A 322 4.32 -20.08 7.17
N LYS A 323 3.31 -20.90 7.48
CA LYS A 323 3.33 -22.34 7.16
C LYS A 323 3.43 -22.57 5.65
N ILE A 324 2.62 -21.84 4.84
CA ILE A 324 2.64 -21.96 3.37
C ILE A 324 4.02 -21.61 2.81
N VAL A 325 4.58 -20.47 3.18
CA VAL A 325 5.88 -20.00 2.64
C VAL A 325 7.05 -20.90 3.05
N ASN A 326 6.93 -21.61 4.18
CA ASN A 326 7.95 -22.55 4.63
C ASN A 326 7.86 -23.90 3.92
N GLU A 327 6.66 -24.34 3.52
CA GLU A 327 6.44 -25.61 2.83
C GLU A 327 6.71 -25.53 1.32
N ILE A 328 6.34 -24.41 0.69
CA ILE A 328 6.51 -24.25 -0.76
C ILE A 328 8.00 -24.17 -1.12
N ALA A 329 8.42 -25.09 -2.02
CA ALA A 329 9.80 -25.18 -2.48
C ALA A 329 10.25 -23.87 -3.17
N VAL A 330 11.43 -23.41 -2.77
CA VAL A 330 12.06 -22.22 -3.36
C VAL A 330 12.75 -22.63 -4.67
N PRO A 331 12.51 -21.93 -5.79
CA PRO A 331 13.07 -22.28 -7.10
C PRO A 331 14.58 -22.01 -7.22
#